data_ac2d0bd8a734c834c862fc320403a646
#
_entry.id   ac2d0bd8a734c834c862fc320403a646
#
_cell.length_a   1.000
_cell.length_b   1.000
_cell.length_c   1.000
_cell.angle_alpha   90.00
_cell.angle_beta   90.00
_cell.angle_gamma   90.00
#
_symmetry.space_group_name_H-M   'P 1'
#
loop_
_entity.id
_entity.type
_entity.pdbx_description
1 polymer ?
#
loop_
_entity_poly.entity_id
_entity_poly.type
_entity_poly.pdbx_seq_one_letter_code
_entity_poly.pdbx_strand_id
1 'polypeptide(L)'
;ARMNELTATYPDDAFFHEFTGDILFAMARPAEAAASYETALQLRPRSVLIQLNLGRSLIAEGRPASLERAIQVLAMARNAESQWGFLHRQYGIALGKAGRIVEADLALADEAIVINDKQRAAQLALRVLARDGVAESFRSRASDILFRYGG
;
A
#
# COMPACT_ATOMS: atom_id res chain seq x y z
N ALA A 1 -9.00 13.74 24.80
CA ALA A 1 -9.09 13.19 26.16
C ALA A 1 -9.91 11.90 26.17
N ARG A 2 -11.18 11.93 25.76
CA ARG A 2 -12.08 10.76 25.80
C ARG A 2 -11.57 9.54 25.01
N MET A 3 -10.95 9.73 23.86
CA MET A 3 -10.42 8.63 23.05
C MET A 3 -9.23 7.94 23.72
N ASN A 4 -8.33 8.71 24.30
CA ASN A 4 -7.20 8.16 25.04
C ASN A 4 -7.66 7.40 26.31
N GLU A 5 -8.75 7.85 26.93
CA GLU A 5 -9.36 7.16 28.08
C GLU A 5 -9.96 5.82 27.65
N LEU A 6 -10.66 5.76 26.50
CA LEU A 6 -11.21 4.52 25.97
C LEU A 6 -10.15 3.51 25.59
N THR A 7 -9.09 3.94 24.91
CA THR A 7 -7.96 3.06 24.57
C THR A 7 -7.19 2.58 25.80
N ALA A 8 -7.09 3.41 26.85
CA ALA A 8 -6.50 3.01 28.13
C ALA A 8 -7.40 2.01 28.89
N THR A 9 -8.72 2.10 28.74
CA THR A 9 -9.68 1.19 29.38
C THR A 9 -9.79 -0.16 28.65
N TYR A 10 -9.57 -0.16 27.32
CA TYR A 10 -9.68 -1.34 26.44
C TYR A 10 -8.40 -1.56 25.62
N PRO A 11 -7.24 -1.79 26.28
CA PRO A 11 -5.94 -1.86 25.58
C PRO A 11 -5.84 -3.04 24.62
N ASP A 12 -6.64 -4.08 24.82
CA ASP A 12 -6.62 -5.30 24.01
C ASP A 12 -7.75 -5.32 22.96
N ASP A 13 -8.48 -4.22 22.79
CA ASP A 13 -9.54 -4.14 21.78
C ASP A 13 -9.05 -3.41 20.52
N ALA A 14 -8.82 -4.20 19.46
CA ALA A 14 -8.37 -3.69 18.17
C ALA A 14 -9.31 -2.60 17.61
N PHE A 15 -10.62 -2.70 17.84
CA PHE A 15 -11.60 -1.73 17.35
C PHE A 15 -11.34 -0.32 17.88
N PHE A 16 -11.02 -0.16 19.16
CA PHE A 16 -10.74 1.16 19.73
C PHE A 16 -9.46 1.78 19.17
N HIS A 17 -8.42 0.97 18.92
CA HIS A 17 -7.18 1.45 18.30
C HIS A 17 -7.41 1.81 16.82
N GLU A 18 -8.17 1.01 16.09
CA GLU A 18 -8.56 1.29 14.71
C GLU A 18 -9.38 2.59 14.62
N PHE A 19 -10.40 2.74 15.46
CA PHE A 19 -11.24 3.93 15.52
C PHE A 19 -10.43 5.19 15.91
N THR A 20 -9.51 5.07 16.86
CA THR A 20 -8.58 6.16 17.22
C THR A 20 -7.72 6.54 16.00
N GLY A 21 -7.21 5.56 15.28
CA GLY A 21 -6.45 5.78 14.05
C GLY A 21 -7.25 6.54 12.99
N ASP A 22 -8.51 6.14 12.78
CA ASP A 22 -9.42 6.80 11.82
C ASP A 22 -9.62 8.28 12.14
N ILE A 23 -9.83 8.61 13.41
CA ILE A 23 -10.00 10.00 13.87
C ILE A 23 -8.70 10.79 13.68
N LEU A 24 -7.57 10.23 14.08
CA LEU A 24 -6.27 10.90 13.96
C LEU A 24 -5.90 11.14 12.49
N PHE A 25 -6.18 10.18 11.62
CA PHE A 25 -5.99 10.35 10.19
C PHE A 25 -6.87 11.47 9.62
N ALA A 26 -8.15 11.50 9.98
CA ALA A 26 -9.08 12.56 9.58
C ALA A 26 -8.66 13.94 10.09
N MET A 27 -7.97 14.02 11.23
CA MET A 27 -7.40 15.24 11.79
C MET A 27 -6.05 15.64 11.17
N ALA A 28 -5.62 14.99 10.10
CA ALA A 28 -4.31 15.19 9.47
C ALA A 28 -3.12 14.99 10.42
N ARG A 29 -3.23 13.98 11.30
CA ARG A 29 -2.18 13.55 12.24
C ARG A 29 -1.69 12.13 11.88
N PRO A 30 -1.02 11.97 10.72
CA PRO A 30 -0.75 10.64 10.17
C PRO A 30 0.24 9.82 11.00
N ALA A 31 1.23 10.43 11.64
CA ALA A 31 2.18 9.71 12.48
C ALA A 31 1.49 9.06 13.70
N GLU A 32 0.58 9.81 14.34
CA GLU A 32 -0.19 9.29 15.48
C GLU A 32 -1.23 8.27 15.05
N ALA A 33 -1.87 8.48 13.89
CA ALA A 33 -2.75 7.50 13.28
C ALA A 33 -2.01 6.18 13.01
N ALA A 34 -0.83 6.24 12.42
CA ALA A 34 -0.01 5.06 12.18
C ALA A 34 0.31 4.29 13.45
N ALA A 35 0.65 4.98 14.54
CA ALA A 35 0.90 4.34 15.84
C ALA A 35 -0.33 3.58 16.36
N SER A 36 -1.53 4.16 16.24
CA SER A 36 -2.79 3.51 16.64
C SER A 36 -3.10 2.29 15.76
N TYR A 37 -2.92 2.39 14.45
CA TYR A 37 -3.12 1.26 13.54
C TYR A 37 -2.07 0.15 13.74
N GLU A 38 -0.82 0.48 14.10
CA GLU A 38 0.18 -0.55 14.46
C GLU A 38 -0.28 -1.36 15.67
N THR A 39 -0.82 -0.71 16.69
CA THR A 39 -1.38 -1.40 17.86
C THR A 39 -2.57 -2.28 17.45
N ALA A 40 -3.48 -1.77 16.65
CA ALA A 40 -4.61 -2.54 16.12
C ALA A 40 -4.14 -3.75 15.31
N LEU A 41 -3.10 -3.58 14.49
CA LEU A 41 -2.54 -4.65 13.66
C LEU A 41 -1.89 -5.76 14.49
N GLN A 42 -1.22 -5.42 15.61
CA GLN A 42 -0.68 -6.41 16.54
C GLN A 42 -1.79 -7.31 17.12
N LEU A 43 -2.97 -6.75 17.36
CA LEU A 43 -4.15 -7.48 17.85
C LEU A 43 -4.86 -8.27 16.74
N ARG A 44 -4.81 -7.77 15.51
CA ARG A 44 -5.45 -8.36 14.31
C ARG A 44 -4.49 -8.36 13.11
N PRO A 45 -3.44 -9.19 13.11
CA PRO A 45 -2.35 -9.10 12.13
C PRO A 45 -2.77 -9.43 10.69
N ARG A 46 -3.90 -10.11 10.48
CA ARG A 46 -4.41 -10.48 9.16
C ARG A 46 -5.49 -9.52 8.62
N SER A 47 -5.82 -8.46 9.34
CA SER A 47 -6.83 -7.51 8.88
C SER A 47 -6.31 -6.67 7.72
N VAL A 48 -6.87 -6.90 6.53
CA VAL A 48 -6.54 -6.15 5.31
C VAL A 48 -6.89 -4.66 5.46
N LEU A 49 -8.00 -4.33 6.11
CA LEU A 49 -8.41 -2.94 6.35
C LEU A 49 -7.43 -2.20 7.26
N ILE A 50 -6.96 -2.84 8.34
CA ILE A 50 -5.97 -2.23 9.23
C ILE A 50 -4.64 -2.06 8.49
N GLN A 51 -4.19 -3.06 7.73
CA GLN A 51 -3.00 -2.97 6.88
C GLN A 51 -3.09 -1.81 5.88
N LEU A 52 -4.23 -1.65 5.22
CA LEU A 52 -4.49 -0.56 4.29
C LEU A 52 -4.43 0.81 4.98
N ASN A 53 -5.15 0.97 6.08
CA ASN A 53 -5.22 2.25 6.80
C ASN A 53 -3.87 2.63 7.42
N LEU A 54 -3.13 1.66 7.93
CA LEU A 54 -1.74 1.83 8.37
C LEU A 54 -0.87 2.29 7.20
N GLY A 55 -0.92 1.60 6.07
CA GLY A 55 -0.16 1.95 4.87
C GLY A 55 -0.43 3.38 4.40
N ARG A 56 -1.70 3.78 4.35
CA ARG A 56 -2.10 5.16 3.98
C ARG A 56 -1.57 6.21 4.95
N SER A 57 -1.61 5.93 6.25
CA SER A 57 -1.08 6.85 7.28
C SER A 57 0.43 6.99 7.16
N LEU A 58 1.15 5.91 6.92
CA LEU A 58 2.60 5.89 6.73
C LEU A 58 3.02 6.62 5.44
N ILE A 59 2.25 6.49 4.35
CA ILE A 59 2.47 7.26 3.11
C ILE A 59 2.29 8.75 3.38
N ALA A 60 1.25 9.14 4.11
CA ALA A 60 0.98 10.53 4.45
C ALA A 60 2.06 11.12 5.35
N GLU A 61 2.63 10.34 6.25
CA GLU A 61 3.79 10.74 7.07
C GLU A 61 5.03 10.97 6.18
N GLY A 62 5.29 10.09 5.22
CA GLY A 62 6.23 10.29 4.13
C GLY A 62 7.72 10.20 4.49
N ARG A 63 8.09 9.84 5.72
CA ARG A 63 9.50 9.62 6.09
C ARG A 63 10.01 8.32 5.46
N PRO A 64 11.32 8.21 5.18
CA PRO A 64 11.89 6.99 4.57
C PRO A 64 11.53 5.69 5.30
N ALA A 65 11.65 5.66 6.63
CA ALA A 65 11.28 4.51 7.44
C ALA A 65 9.78 4.20 7.38
N SER A 66 8.93 5.24 7.34
CA SER A 66 7.47 5.11 7.21
C SER A 66 7.09 4.53 5.85
N LEU A 67 7.74 4.97 4.79
CA LEU A 67 7.50 4.46 3.44
C LEU A 67 7.91 2.98 3.31
N GLU A 68 9.03 2.58 3.90
CA GLU A 68 9.44 1.16 3.93
C GLU A 68 8.41 0.30 4.68
N ARG A 69 7.92 0.77 5.82
CA ARG A 69 6.86 0.07 6.57
C ARG A 69 5.55 0.00 5.77
N ALA A 70 5.17 1.10 5.08
CA ALA A 70 4.01 1.13 4.21
C ALA A 70 4.11 0.07 3.10
N ILE A 71 5.26 -0.04 2.47
CA ILE A 71 5.52 -1.06 1.44
C ILE A 71 5.29 -2.47 2.01
N GLN A 72 5.80 -2.76 3.21
CA GLN A 72 5.63 -4.06 3.85
C GLN A 72 4.16 -4.39 4.10
N VAL A 73 3.42 -3.51 4.76
CA VAL A 73 2.02 -3.79 5.13
C VAL A 73 1.08 -3.80 3.93
N LEU A 74 1.33 -2.95 2.94
CA LEU A 74 0.54 -2.92 1.70
C LEU A 74 0.83 -4.12 0.79
N ALA A 75 2.06 -4.64 0.80
CA ALA A 75 2.38 -5.90 0.13
C ALA A 75 1.59 -7.07 0.73
N MET A 76 1.47 -7.13 2.05
CA MET A 76 0.66 -8.13 2.74
C MET A 76 -0.82 -8.00 2.36
N ALA A 77 -1.37 -6.79 2.39
CA ALA A 77 -2.76 -6.52 2.06
C ALA A 77 -3.09 -6.92 0.62
N ARG A 78 -2.30 -6.50 -0.36
CA ARG A 78 -2.54 -6.81 -1.78
C ARG A 78 -2.37 -8.31 -2.10
N ASN A 79 -1.53 -9.01 -1.38
CA ASN A 79 -1.37 -10.46 -1.55
C ASN A 79 -2.58 -11.22 -0.99
N ALA A 80 -3.20 -10.73 0.09
CA ALA A 80 -4.41 -11.31 0.66
C ALA A 80 -5.66 -11.03 -0.21
N GLU A 81 -5.76 -9.82 -0.78
CA GLU A 81 -6.89 -9.36 -1.58
C GLU A 81 -6.42 -8.84 -2.95
N SER A 82 -5.89 -9.75 -3.77
CA SER A 82 -5.23 -9.41 -5.04
C SER A 82 -6.15 -8.81 -6.11
N GLN A 83 -7.47 -8.97 -5.98
CA GLN A 83 -8.46 -8.41 -6.89
C GLN A 83 -8.98 -7.02 -6.46
N TRP A 84 -8.46 -6.48 -5.38
CA TRP A 84 -8.78 -5.13 -4.96
C TRP A 84 -7.75 -4.13 -5.50
N GLY A 85 -8.07 -3.49 -6.63
CA GLY A 85 -7.15 -2.59 -7.35
C GLY A 85 -6.59 -1.44 -6.50
N PHE A 86 -7.39 -0.93 -5.55
CA PHE A 86 -6.96 0.13 -4.65
C PHE A 86 -5.72 -0.24 -3.81
N LEU A 87 -5.58 -1.51 -3.42
CA LEU A 87 -4.39 -1.98 -2.69
C LEU A 87 -3.13 -1.94 -3.56
N HIS A 88 -3.24 -2.32 -4.83
CA HIS A 88 -2.14 -2.21 -5.79
C HIS A 88 -1.74 -0.76 -6.00
N ARG A 89 -2.73 0.15 -6.10
CA ARG A 89 -2.49 1.59 -6.23
C ARG A 89 -1.73 2.14 -5.03
N GLN A 90 -2.19 1.88 -3.82
CA GLN A 90 -1.53 2.37 -2.60
C GLN A 90 -0.10 1.83 -2.46
N TYR A 91 0.08 0.56 -2.76
CA TYR A 91 1.40 -0.06 -2.80
C TYR A 91 2.32 0.62 -3.83
N GLY A 92 1.82 0.88 -5.03
CA GLY A 92 2.55 1.61 -6.07
C GLY A 92 2.92 3.03 -5.65
N ILE A 93 2.02 3.74 -4.97
CA ILE A 93 2.29 5.09 -4.42
C ILE A 93 3.43 5.04 -3.40
N ALA A 94 3.40 4.09 -2.47
CA ALA A 94 4.46 3.94 -1.46
C ALA A 94 5.82 3.66 -2.12
N LEU A 95 5.87 2.75 -3.09
CA LEU A 95 7.08 2.44 -3.86
C LEU A 95 7.61 3.66 -4.61
N GLY A 96 6.73 4.41 -5.28
CA GLY A 96 7.11 5.62 -6.03
C GLY A 96 7.70 6.70 -5.13
N LYS A 97 7.09 6.94 -3.97
CA LYS A 97 7.61 7.90 -2.98
C LYS A 97 8.93 7.44 -2.36
N ALA A 98 9.16 6.14 -2.25
CA ALA A 98 10.43 5.58 -1.80
C ALA A 98 11.52 5.57 -2.90
N GLY A 99 11.21 6.02 -4.11
CA GLY A 99 12.15 6.05 -5.24
C GLY A 99 12.27 4.74 -6.01
N ARG A 100 11.46 3.74 -5.69
CA ARG A 100 11.45 2.42 -6.36
C ARG A 100 10.51 2.45 -7.57
N ILE A 101 10.90 3.23 -8.59
CA ILE A 101 10.01 3.61 -9.71
C ILE A 101 9.61 2.43 -10.59
N VAL A 102 10.53 1.50 -10.87
CA VAL A 102 10.23 0.31 -11.68
C VAL A 102 9.18 -0.56 -11.01
N GLU A 103 9.33 -0.80 -9.72
CA GLU A 103 8.38 -1.58 -8.92
C GLU A 103 7.04 -0.86 -8.79
N ALA A 104 7.07 0.47 -8.67
CA ALA A 104 5.86 1.30 -8.66
C ALA A 104 5.08 1.16 -9.98
N ASP A 105 5.76 1.24 -11.13
CA ASP A 105 5.14 1.07 -12.43
C ASP A 105 4.50 -0.32 -12.60
N LEU A 106 5.17 -1.36 -12.12
CA LEU A 106 4.62 -2.72 -12.13
C LEU A 106 3.40 -2.88 -11.21
N ALA A 107 3.42 -2.28 -10.03
CA ALA A 107 2.28 -2.29 -9.11
C ALA A 107 1.07 -1.55 -9.70
N LEU A 108 1.29 -0.43 -10.37
CA LEU A 108 0.23 0.30 -11.08
C LEU A 108 -0.27 -0.47 -12.31
N ALA A 109 0.59 -1.26 -12.96
CA ALA A 109 0.16 -2.17 -14.00
C ALA A 109 -0.73 -3.29 -13.45
N ASP A 110 -0.43 -3.82 -12.28
CA ASP A 110 -1.29 -4.80 -11.59
C ASP A 110 -2.67 -4.19 -11.26
N GLU A 111 -2.72 -2.94 -10.79
CA GLU A 111 -3.99 -2.22 -10.64
C GLU A 111 -4.75 -2.15 -11.97
N ALA A 112 -4.09 -1.70 -13.03
CA ALA A 112 -4.70 -1.55 -14.34
C ALA A 112 -5.28 -2.88 -14.86
N ILE A 113 -4.58 -4.00 -14.63
CA ILE A 113 -5.07 -5.35 -14.98
C ILE A 113 -6.35 -5.67 -14.20
N VAL A 114 -6.36 -5.44 -12.91
CA VAL A 114 -7.52 -5.73 -12.04
C VAL A 114 -8.75 -4.93 -12.46
N ILE A 115 -8.58 -3.66 -12.82
CA ILE A 115 -9.69 -2.81 -13.27
C ILE A 115 -9.98 -2.94 -14.78
N ASN A 116 -9.31 -3.89 -15.46
CA ASN A 116 -9.47 -4.15 -16.90
C ASN A 116 -9.05 -2.98 -17.82
N ASP A 117 -8.11 -2.15 -17.37
CA ASP A 117 -7.47 -1.11 -18.19
C ASP A 117 -6.23 -1.67 -18.90
N LYS A 118 -6.45 -2.44 -19.95
CA LYS A 118 -5.39 -3.14 -20.69
C LYS A 118 -4.39 -2.17 -21.32
N GLN A 119 -4.87 -1.04 -21.83
CA GLN A 119 -4.03 -0.03 -22.47
C GLN A 119 -3.04 0.57 -21.46
N ARG A 120 -3.53 0.93 -20.28
CA ARG A 120 -2.67 1.46 -19.21
C ARG A 120 -1.66 0.42 -18.71
N ALA A 121 -2.08 -0.83 -18.57
CA ALA A 121 -1.18 -1.92 -18.19
C ALA A 121 -0.02 -2.06 -19.19
N ALA A 122 -0.32 -2.08 -20.49
CA ALA A 122 0.69 -2.15 -21.55
C ALA A 122 1.63 -0.93 -21.55
N GLN A 123 1.09 0.28 -21.39
CA GLN A 123 1.89 1.52 -21.32
C GLN A 123 2.87 1.50 -20.16
N LEU A 124 2.43 1.05 -18.98
CA LEU A 124 3.30 0.92 -17.79
C LEU A 124 4.41 -0.12 -18.00
N ALA A 125 4.07 -1.25 -18.62
CA ALA A 125 5.06 -2.28 -18.97
C ALA A 125 6.10 -1.76 -19.97
N LEU A 126 5.69 -1.02 -21.00
CA LEU A 126 6.60 -0.37 -21.95
C LEU A 126 7.53 0.60 -21.24
N ARG A 127 7.03 1.36 -20.28
CA ARG A 127 7.82 2.32 -19.50
C ARG A 127 8.92 1.63 -18.69
N VAL A 128 8.62 0.46 -18.13
CA VAL A 128 9.62 -0.38 -17.44
C VAL A 128 10.68 -0.87 -18.41
N LEU A 129 10.30 -1.38 -19.58
CA LEU A 129 11.22 -1.93 -20.57
C LEU A 129 12.11 -0.86 -21.22
N ALA A 130 11.66 0.39 -21.25
CA ALA A 130 12.42 1.51 -21.81
C ALA A 130 13.54 2.00 -20.86
N ARG A 131 13.56 1.56 -19.61
CA ARG A 131 14.59 1.96 -18.64
C ARG A 131 15.83 1.09 -18.74
N ASP A 132 17.00 1.71 -18.59
CA ASP A 132 18.26 1.00 -18.49
C ASP A 132 18.47 0.42 -17.09
N GLY A 133 19.22 -0.69 -16.99
CA GLY A 133 19.63 -1.26 -15.72
C GLY A 133 18.50 -1.93 -14.91
N VAL A 134 17.38 -2.22 -15.56
CA VAL A 134 16.25 -2.91 -14.91
C VAL A 134 16.61 -4.37 -14.68
N ALA A 135 16.37 -4.86 -13.45
CA ALA A 135 16.59 -6.26 -13.10
C ALA A 135 15.76 -7.20 -14.01
N GLU A 136 16.34 -8.36 -14.34
CA GLU A 136 15.72 -9.31 -15.29
C GLU A 136 14.33 -9.78 -14.86
N SER A 137 14.10 -9.97 -13.56
CA SER A 137 12.78 -10.35 -13.03
C SER A 137 11.70 -9.30 -13.35
N PHE A 138 12.03 -8.03 -13.27
CA PHE A 138 11.11 -6.94 -13.60
C PHE A 138 10.90 -6.81 -15.11
N ARG A 139 11.96 -6.99 -15.89
CA ARG A 139 11.86 -7.01 -17.36
C ARG A 139 10.96 -8.15 -17.84
N SER A 140 11.16 -9.34 -17.28
CA SER A 140 10.33 -10.52 -17.58
C SER A 140 8.86 -10.25 -17.26
N ARG A 141 8.57 -9.70 -16.09
CA ARG A 141 7.18 -9.35 -15.70
C ARG A 141 6.56 -8.33 -16.66
N ALA A 142 7.30 -7.29 -17.04
CA ALA A 142 6.84 -6.28 -17.99
C ALA A 142 6.59 -6.88 -19.37
N SER A 143 7.45 -7.76 -19.84
CA SER A 143 7.29 -8.47 -21.11
C SER A 143 6.05 -9.36 -21.12
N ASP A 144 5.77 -10.06 -20.03
CA ASP A 144 4.56 -10.88 -19.88
C ASP A 144 3.28 -10.03 -19.94
N ILE A 145 3.31 -8.85 -19.32
CA ILE A 145 2.17 -7.91 -19.38
C ILE A 145 1.94 -7.43 -20.82
N LEU A 146 3.01 -7.07 -21.53
CA LEU A 146 2.90 -6.66 -22.93
C LEU A 146 2.38 -7.79 -23.82
N PHE A 147 2.87 -9.01 -23.62
CA PHE A 147 2.42 -10.16 -24.40
C PHE A 147 0.90 -10.39 -24.24
N ARG A 148 0.38 -10.20 -23.01
CA ARG A 148 -1.03 -10.45 -22.71
C ARG A 148 -1.96 -9.29 -23.09
N TYR A 149 -1.48 -8.05 -22.98
CA TYR A 149 -2.33 -6.88 -23.02
C TYR A 149 -1.90 -5.82 -24.04
N GLY A 150 -0.78 -6.00 -24.72
CA GLY A 150 -0.19 -5.03 -25.65
C GLY A 150 -0.68 -5.13 -27.09
N GLY A 151 -1.56 -6.08 -27.39
CA GLY A 151 -2.05 -6.34 -28.74
C GLY A 151 -3.45 -5.83 -28.99
#